data_b41b5256c7f6b9efb06355754143aa98
#
_entry.id   b41b5256c7f6b9efb06355754143aa98
#
_cell.length_a   1.000
_cell.length_b   1.000
_cell.length_c   1.000
_cell.angle_alpha   90.00
_cell.angle_beta   90.00
_cell.angle_gamma   90.00
#
_symmetry.space_group_name_H-M   'P 1'
#
loop_
_entity.id
_entity.type
_entity.pdbx_description
1 polymer ?
#
loop_
_entity_poly.entity_id
_entity_poly.type
_entity_poly.pdbx_seq_one_letter_code
_entity_poly.pdbx_strand_id
1 'polypeptide(L)'
;MKYENEIFKILCTLSFITILSIFLINKCNAQTWTASDMNGVSYDLSNYTNKATLVDISAHWCGPCWSWHTGGVMEELYHDFGPDGTDEFMVFFIDGDAGSSVSLLNGASGSQGNWTTGTPYPLIGPNSQGSSVASNYTFPGYPTLFLHCGTGVAPEIQRNEKWTFWSEVLNCSPAFQWQNDDATLLLHKGMKICPSGNEPEVEIYNASAFVNLTSAQIELRDPSGTLMYTQQWQGNLVPAGHTMVTINYLITTPGTWTAKVVLPNGVTDTRPNGDEENIEVIAPLTNIHTFW
;
A
#
# COMPACT_ATOMS: atom_id res chain seq x y z
N MET A 1 61.42 -33.11 -8.45
CA MET A 1 61.30 -31.72 -8.95
C MET A 1 60.09 -31.45 -9.88
N LYS A 2 59.64 -32.34 -10.75
CA LYS A 2 58.48 -32.07 -11.63
C LYS A 2 57.13 -32.22 -10.89
N TYR A 3 57.03 -33.11 -9.94
CA TYR A 3 55.80 -33.34 -9.16
C TYR A 3 55.52 -32.25 -8.10
N GLU A 4 56.55 -31.68 -7.51
CA GLU A 4 56.37 -30.63 -6.48
C GLU A 4 55.83 -29.33 -7.08
N ASN A 5 56.17 -29.01 -8.33
CA ASN A 5 55.67 -27.83 -9.01
C ASN A 5 54.17 -27.94 -9.40
N GLU A 6 53.68 -29.13 -9.68
CA GLU A 6 52.25 -29.34 -9.99
C GLU A 6 51.38 -29.28 -8.74
N ILE A 7 51.84 -29.84 -7.61
CA ILE A 7 51.12 -29.76 -6.33
C ILE A 7 51.09 -28.32 -5.84
N PHE A 8 52.16 -27.54 -6.02
CA PHE A 8 52.21 -26.15 -5.61
C PHE A 8 51.25 -25.28 -6.48
N LYS A 9 51.11 -25.55 -7.79
CA LYS A 9 50.15 -24.88 -8.65
C LYS A 9 48.70 -25.21 -8.29
N ILE A 10 48.40 -26.46 -7.96
CA ILE A 10 47.06 -26.90 -7.54
C ILE A 10 46.68 -26.26 -6.17
N LEU A 11 47.61 -26.17 -5.24
CA LEU A 11 47.37 -25.49 -3.96
C LEU A 11 47.21 -24.00 -4.10
N CYS A 12 47.93 -23.32 -4.99
CA CYS A 12 47.73 -21.91 -5.29
C CYS A 12 46.41 -21.65 -5.98
N THR A 13 45.98 -22.49 -6.93
CA THR A 13 44.68 -22.34 -7.59
C THR A 13 43.50 -22.60 -6.66
N LEU A 14 43.60 -23.59 -5.79
CA LEU A 14 42.59 -23.87 -4.75
C LEU A 14 42.52 -22.75 -3.71
N SER A 15 43.64 -22.16 -3.30
CA SER A 15 43.66 -21.01 -2.41
C SER A 15 43.08 -19.76 -3.05
N PHE A 16 43.28 -19.52 -4.35
CA PHE A 16 42.69 -18.41 -5.09
C PHE A 16 41.17 -18.58 -5.26
N ILE A 17 40.68 -19.80 -5.51
CA ILE A 17 39.26 -20.10 -5.64
C ILE A 17 38.56 -19.93 -4.29
N THR A 18 39.17 -20.35 -3.19
CA THR A 18 38.58 -20.14 -1.84
C THR A 18 38.61 -18.68 -1.40
N ILE A 19 39.62 -17.91 -1.75
CA ILE A 19 39.69 -16.47 -1.46
C ILE A 19 38.68 -15.72 -2.34
N LEU A 20 38.51 -16.08 -3.61
CA LEU A 20 37.55 -15.46 -4.52
C LEU A 20 36.11 -15.81 -4.11
N SER A 21 35.85 -17.01 -3.59
CA SER A 21 34.52 -17.36 -3.07
C SER A 21 34.18 -16.65 -1.74
N ILE A 22 35.18 -16.28 -0.94
CA ILE A 22 34.99 -15.49 0.29
C ILE A 22 34.72 -14.02 -0.05
N PHE A 23 35.27 -13.48 -1.15
CA PHE A 23 34.97 -12.13 -1.62
C PHE A 23 33.64 -12.00 -2.34
N LEU A 24 33.05 -13.10 -2.82
CA LEU A 24 31.73 -13.12 -3.48
C LEU A 24 30.56 -13.38 -2.52
N ILE A 25 30.81 -13.56 -1.24
CA ILE A 25 29.76 -13.41 -0.23
C ILE A 25 29.59 -11.89 -0.04
N ASN A 26 29.05 -11.21 -1.06
CA ASN A 26 28.33 -9.98 -0.81
C ASN A 26 27.28 -10.37 0.24
N LYS A 27 27.49 -9.95 1.47
CA LYS A 27 26.42 -9.95 2.46
C LYS A 27 25.29 -9.15 1.85
N CYS A 28 24.34 -9.84 1.25
CA CYS A 28 23.01 -9.30 1.02
C CYS A 28 22.47 -9.06 2.42
N ASN A 29 22.90 -7.96 3.07
CA ASN A 29 22.35 -7.56 4.35
C ASN A 29 20.94 -7.12 4.03
N ALA A 30 19.97 -7.92 4.45
CA ALA A 30 18.59 -7.45 4.49
C ALA A 30 18.58 -6.10 5.20
N GLN A 31 17.97 -5.12 4.59
CA GLN A 31 17.76 -3.83 5.25
C GLN A 31 16.85 -4.06 6.45
N THR A 32 17.34 -3.70 7.62
CA THR A 32 16.58 -3.81 8.88
C THR A 32 16.75 -2.49 9.63
N TRP A 33 15.68 -2.01 10.20
CA TRP A 33 15.68 -0.83 11.05
C TRP A 33 14.52 -0.89 12.03
N THR A 34 14.71 -0.19 13.15
CA THR A 34 13.67 0.12 14.12
C THR A 34 13.63 1.62 14.30
N ALA A 35 12.45 2.22 14.23
CA ALA A 35 12.26 3.65 14.37
C ALA A 35 10.90 3.98 14.97
N SER A 36 10.77 5.16 15.55
CA SER A 36 9.47 5.68 16.00
C SER A 36 8.94 6.70 15.00
N ASP A 37 7.63 6.67 14.77
CA ASP A 37 6.94 7.68 14.00
C ASP A 37 6.82 9.01 14.78
N MET A 38 6.23 10.01 14.15
CA MET A 38 6.03 11.33 14.77
C MET A 38 5.08 11.31 15.97
N ASN A 39 4.29 10.25 16.16
CA ASN A 39 3.37 10.04 17.28
C ASN A 39 4.01 9.23 18.42
N GLY A 40 5.25 8.77 18.23
CA GLY A 40 6.00 7.97 19.19
C GLY A 40 5.69 6.47 19.14
N VAL A 41 4.97 6.00 18.12
CA VAL A 41 4.75 4.57 17.89
C VAL A 41 6.02 3.96 17.28
N SER A 42 6.51 2.87 17.87
CA SER A 42 7.72 2.19 17.40
C SER A 42 7.40 1.12 16.37
N TYR A 43 8.15 1.09 15.29
CA TYR A 43 8.06 0.14 14.18
C TYR A 43 9.39 -0.56 13.99
N ASP A 44 9.33 -1.86 13.73
CA ASP A 44 10.47 -2.69 13.35
C ASP A 44 10.16 -3.34 12.00
N LEU A 45 10.97 -3.06 10.98
CA LEU A 45 10.75 -3.57 9.62
C LEU A 45 10.65 -5.09 9.58
N SER A 46 11.33 -5.80 10.49
CA SER A 46 11.29 -7.26 10.55
C SER A 46 9.90 -7.83 10.86
N ASN A 47 9.00 -7.03 11.42
CA ASN A 47 7.62 -7.44 11.70
C ASN A 47 6.73 -7.48 10.45
N TYR A 48 7.22 -6.98 9.31
CA TYR A 48 6.45 -6.85 8.05
C TYR A 48 6.94 -7.80 6.96
N THR A 49 7.69 -8.84 7.32
CA THR A 49 8.26 -9.80 6.34
C THR A 49 7.22 -10.70 5.68
N ASN A 50 5.99 -10.70 6.19
CA ASN A 50 4.85 -11.45 5.65
C ASN A 50 3.95 -10.62 4.71
N LYS A 51 4.33 -9.38 4.43
CA LYS A 51 3.59 -8.48 3.53
C LYS A 51 4.55 -7.60 2.72
N ALA A 52 4.05 -7.01 1.64
CA ALA A 52 4.82 -6.02 0.90
C ALA A 52 4.95 -4.74 1.73
N THR A 53 6.13 -4.17 1.78
CA THR A 53 6.36 -2.95 2.55
C THR A 53 7.04 -1.90 1.68
N LEU A 54 6.34 -0.80 1.45
CA LEU A 54 6.88 0.37 0.77
C LEU A 54 7.58 1.28 1.78
N VAL A 55 8.82 1.61 1.49
CA VAL A 55 9.59 2.63 2.20
C VAL A 55 9.81 3.79 1.23
N ASP A 56 9.09 4.89 1.43
CA ASP A 56 9.23 6.13 0.67
C ASP A 56 10.24 7.04 1.38
N ILE A 57 11.44 7.13 0.83
CA ILE A 57 12.47 8.03 1.34
C ILE A 57 12.34 9.38 0.64
N SER A 58 11.79 10.32 1.36
CA SER A 58 11.45 11.68 0.94
C SER A 58 12.11 12.73 1.83
N ALA A 59 11.84 14.00 1.59
CA ALA A 59 12.23 15.10 2.47
C ALA A 59 11.14 16.18 2.50
N HIS A 60 10.86 16.75 3.67
CA HIS A 60 9.79 17.71 3.88
C HIS A 60 9.85 18.94 2.94
N TRP A 61 11.05 19.34 2.51
CA TRP A 61 11.29 20.47 1.60
C TRP A 61 11.28 20.08 0.11
N CYS A 62 11.19 18.82 -0.23
CA CYS A 62 11.34 18.29 -1.59
C CYS A 62 10.04 18.45 -2.40
N GLY A 63 10.04 19.26 -3.43
CA GLY A 63 8.87 19.49 -4.30
C GLY A 63 8.37 18.25 -5.03
N PRO A 64 9.22 17.45 -5.71
CA PRO A 64 8.79 16.19 -6.32
C PRO A 64 8.23 15.16 -5.33
N CYS A 65 8.73 15.16 -4.06
CA CYS A 65 8.20 14.32 -3.00
C CYS A 65 6.78 14.76 -2.61
N TRP A 66 6.60 16.07 -2.47
CA TRP A 66 5.29 16.65 -2.18
C TRP A 66 4.25 16.35 -3.25
N SER A 67 4.65 16.47 -4.54
CA SER A 67 3.77 16.13 -5.65
C SER A 67 3.37 14.65 -5.67
N TRP A 68 4.28 13.75 -5.29
CA TRP A 68 4.00 12.34 -5.14
C TRP A 68 3.05 12.06 -3.97
N HIS A 69 3.35 12.62 -2.81
CA HIS A 69 2.53 12.49 -1.62
C HIS A 69 1.10 12.99 -1.84
N THR A 70 0.93 14.19 -2.41
CA THR A 70 -0.40 14.76 -2.68
C THR A 70 -1.13 14.12 -3.86
N GLY A 71 -0.46 13.28 -4.63
CA GLY A 71 -1.07 12.45 -5.68
C GLY A 71 -2.00 11.37 -5.15
N GLY A 72 -1.89 11.01 -3.86
CA GLY A 72 -2.83 10.14 -3.16
C GLY A 72 -2.65 8.63 -3.41
N VAL A 73 -1.71 8.23 -4.28
CA VAL A 73 -1.53 6.80 -4.63
C VAL A 73 -1.16 5.94 -3.42
N MET A 74 -0.29 6.43 -2.54
CA MET A 74 0.11 5.69 -1.33
C MET A 74 -1.04 5.59 -0.33
N GLU A 75 -1.83 6.67 -0.19
CA GLU A 75 -3.00 6.71 0.66
C GLU A 75 -4.07 5.71 0.19
N GLU A 76 -4.34 5.68 -1.12
CA GLU A 76 -5.29 4.73 -1.71
C GLU A 76 -4.81 3.28 -1.53
N LEU A 77 -3.54 2.99 -1.83
CA LEU A 77 -2.97 1.65 -1.64
C LEU A 77 -2.98 1.22 -0.17
N TYR A 78 -2.68 2.15 0.74
CA TYR A 78 -2.69 1.85 2.17
C TYR A 78 -4.12 1.64 2.70
N HIS A 79 -5.10 2.37 2.17
CA HIS A 79 -6.51 2.17 2.49
C HIS A 79 -6.99 0.80 2.02
N ASP A 80 -6.71 0.45 0.76
CA ASP A 80 -7.24 -0.77 0.15
C ASP A 80 -6.50 -2.03 0.63
N PHE A 81 -5.18 -1.96 0.77
CA PHE A 81 -4.32 -3.11 1.00
C PHE A 81 -3.53 -3.05 2.32
N GLY A 82 -3.66 -1.98 3.06
CA GLY A 82 -3.02 -1.79 4.36
C GLY A 82 -3.77 -2.47 5.52
N PRO A 83 -3.41 -2.13 6.77
CA PRO A 83 -3.93 -2.81 7.96
C PRO A 83 -5.46 -2.77 8.14
N ASP A 84 -6.12 -1.72 7.64
CA ASP A 84 -7.58 -1.58 7.70
C ASP A 84 -8.29 -2.14 6.45
N GLY A 85 -7.53 -2.48 5.40
CA GLY A 85 -7.99 -3.17 4.19
C GLY A 85 -7.65 -4.66 4.22
N THR A 86 -7.02 -5.17 3.14
CA THR A 86 -6.65 -6.60 3.04
C THR A 86 -5.47 -7.01 3.92
N ASP A 87 -4.80 -6.07 4.56
CA ASP A 87 -3.59 -6.26 5.42
C ASP A 87 -2.38 -6.90 4.73
N GLU A 88 -2.23 -6.61 3.45
CA GLU A 88 -1.20 -7.18 2.56
C GLU A 88 -0.04 -6.24 2.30
N PHE A 89 -0.25 -4.98 2.56
CA PHE A 89 0.66 -3.91 2.23
C PHE A 89 0.91 -3.01 3.43
N MET A 90 2.12 -2.52 3.55
CA MET A 90 2.50 -1.51 4.54
C MET A 90 3.25 -0.38 3.87
N VAL A 91 3.00 0.85 4.30
CA VAL A 91 3.69 2.05 3.82
C VAL A 91 4.38 2.73 4.99
N PHE A 92 5.63 3.13 4.79
CA PHE A 92 6.37 4.02 5.68
C PHE A 92 6.86 5.24 4.88
N PHE A 93 6.39 6.41 5.24
CA PHE A 93 7.00 7.67 4.79
C PHE A 93 8.19 7.98 5.67
N ILE A 94 9.36 8.18 5.06
CA ILE A 94 10.61 8.48 5.73
C ILE A 94 11.07 9.88 5.33
N ASP A 95 10.99 10.84 6.23
CA ASP A 95 11.67 12.12 6.02
C ASP A 95 13.16 11.93 6.33
N GLY A 96 13.94 11.66 5.28
CA GLY A 96 15.35 11.34 5.37
C GLY A 96 16.26 12.53 5.70
N ASP A 97 15.72 13.76 5.79
CA ASP A 97 16.48 14.94 6.16
C ASP A 97 16.82 14.92 7.66
N ALA A 98 18.10 15.17 7.98
CA ALA A 98 18.55 15.20 9.38
C ALA A 98 17.96 16.37 10.19
N GLY A 99 17.46 17.41 9.52
CA GLY A 99 16.80 18.56 10.11
C GLY A 99 15.29 18.38 10.32
N SER A 100 14.75 17.19 10.00
CA SER A 100 13.32 16.89 10.14
C SER A 100 12.80 17.16 11.56
N SER A 101 11.61 17.73 11.64
CA SER A 101 10.92 18.01 12.91
C SER A 101 9.41 17.86 12.76
N VAL A 102 8.72 17.65 13.86
CA VAL A 102 7.25 17.61 13.90
C VAL A 102 6.63 18.87 13.29
N SER A 103 7.20 20.06 13.57
CA SER A 103 6.69 21.31 13.01
C SER A 103 6.83 21.40 11.49
N LEU A 104 7.93 20.90 10.93
CA LEU A 104 8.14 20.85 9.46
C LEU A 104 7.20 19.89 8.80
N LEU A 105 6.99 18.68 9.34
CA LEU A 105 6.01 17.75 8.83
C LEU A 105 4.57 18.28 8.94
N ASN A 106 4.28 19.14 9.91
CA ASN A 106 2.99 19.84 10.03
C ASN A 106 2.89 21.13 9.17
N GLY A 107 3.84 21.36 8.27
CA GLY A 107 3.75 22.46 7.30
C GLY A 107 4.33 23.80 7.76
N ALA A 108 5.25 23.82 8.73
CA ALA A 108 5.97 25.02 9.09
C ALA A 108 6.82 25.56 7.91
N SER A 109 7.21 26.84 8.00
CA SER A 109 8.06 27.47 6.97
C SER A 109 9.33 26.66 6.72
N GLY A 110 9.62 26.40 5.46
CA GLY A 110 10.69 25.51 5.00
C GLY A 110 10.21 24.12 4.57
N SER A 111 8.94 23.78 4.82
CA SER A 111 8.28 22.58 4.29
C SER A 111 7.47 22.94 3.04
N GLN A 112 7.22 21.93 2.18
CA GLN A 112 6.33 22.06 1.01
C GLN A 112 4.86 22.18 1.41
N GLY A 113 4.47 21.59 2.56
CA GLY A 113 3.10 21.61 3.05
C GLY A 113 2.93 20.79 4.33
N ASN A 114 1.69 20.51 4.67
CA ASN A 114 1.35 19.67 5.81
C ASN A 114 1.27 18.19 5.38
N TRP A 115 2.31 17.43 5.67
CA TRP A 115 2.47 16.02 5.31
C TRP A 115 1.60 15.08 6.13
N THR A 116 1.03 15.57 7.24
CA THR A 116 0.24 14.74 8.15
C THR A 116 -1.24 14.73 7.82
N THR A 117 -1.71 15.75 7.09
CA THR A 117 -3.14 15.88 6.78
C THR A 117 -3.58 14.84 5.76
N GLY A 118 -4.43 13.93 6.18
CA GLY A 118 -4.99 12.88 5.33
C GLY A 118 -4.04 11.69 5.09
N THR A 119 -2.90 11.63 5.77
CA THR A 119 -1.93 10.55 5.67
C THR A 119 -2.26 9.45 6.67
N PRO A 120 -2.65 8.25 6.21
CA PRO A 120 -3.07 7.16 7.09
C PRO A 120 -1.90 6.29 7.58
N TYR A 121 -0.73 6.38 6.96
CA TYR A 121 0.43 5.55 7.25
C TYR A 121 1.45 6.30 8.14
N PRO A 122 2.38 5.56 8.80
CA PRO A 122 3.40 6.15 9.67
C PRO A 122 4.33 7.12 8.94
N LEU A 123 4.56 8.29 9.56
CA LEU A 123 5.56 9.27 9.15
C LEU A 123 6.74 9.23 10.13
N ILE A 124 7.89 8.80 9.64
CA ILE A 124 9.14 8.67 10.40
C ILE A 124 10.09 9.76 9.93
N GLY A 125 10.45 10.68 10.82
CA GLY A 125 11.30 11.83 10.48
C GLY A 125 11.97 12.47 11.69
N PRO A 126 11.18 13.01 12.64
CA PRO A 126 11.69 13.80 13.74
C PRO A 126 12.72 13.10 14.61
N ASN A 127 13.57 13.89 15.28
CA ASN A 127 14.60 13.40 16.18
C ASN A 127 15.60 12.44 15.52
N SER A 128 15.94 12.71 14.26
CA SER A 128 16.84 11.88 13.43
C SER A 128 16.35 10.45 13.17
N GLN A 129 15.10 10.13 13.46
CA GLN A 129 14.54 8.81 13.17
C GLN A 129 14.56 8.53 11.65
N GLY A 130 14.06 9.47 10.84
CA GLY A 130 14.02 9.33 9.39
C GLY A 130 15.41 9.26 8.76
N SER A 131 16.35 10.11 9.13
CA SER A 131 17.72 10.06 8.61
C SER A 131 18.46 8.78 9.01
N SER A 132 18.18 8.25 10.21
CA SER A 132 18.70 6.95 10.66
C SER A 132 18.16 5.81 9.81
N VAL A 133 16.85 5.78 9.51
CA VAL A 133 16.25 4.80 8.61
C VAL A 133 16.85 4.94 7.22
N ALA A 134 16.88 6.15 6.65
CA ALA A 134 17.39 6.42 5.31
C ALA A 134 18.85 5.97 5.12
N SER A 135 19.65 6.01 6.17
CA SER A 135 21.06 5.56 6.13
C SER A 135 21.25 4.06 5.86
N ASN A 136 20.18 3.25 6.00
CA ASN A 136 20.21 1.82 5.64
C ASN A 136 20.03 1.58 4.14
N TYR A 137 19.74 2.63 3.35
CA TYR A 137 19.49 2.56 1.92
C TYR A 137 20.55 3.33 1.15
N THR A 138 20.89 2.83 -0.03
CA THR A 138 21.69 3.60 -0.98
C THR A 138 20.76 4.15 -2.04
N PHE A 139 20.62 5.47 -2.13
CA PHE A 139 19.70 6.12 -3.06
C PHE A 139 20.29 7.42 -3.62
N PRO A 140 19.92 7.82 -4.86
CA PRO A 140 20.51 8.96 -5.56
C PRO A 140 19.99 10.32 -5.07
N GLY A 141 18.83 10.35 -4.41
CA GLY A 141 18.17 11.59 -3.98
C GLY A 141 16.72 11.36 -3.57
N TYR A 142 15.98 12.43 -3.35
CA TYR A 142 14.58 12.41 -2.93
C TYR A 142 13.63 12.71 -4.10
N PRO A 143 12.46 12.05 -4.21
CA PRO A 143 12.07 10.85 -3.47
C PRO A 143 12.67 9.59 -4.10
N THR A 144 12.94 8.59 -3.30
CA THR A 144 13.25 7.23 -3.77
C THR A 144 12.39 6.22 -3.02
N LEU A 145 11.77 5.31 -3.75
CA LEU A 145 10.87 4.30 -3.23
C LEU A 145 11.55 2.94 -3.21
N PHE A 146 11.47 2.23 -2.09
CA PHE A 146 11.97 0.87 -1.93
C PHE A 146 10.83 -0.07 -1.57
N LEU A 147 10.73 -1.19 -2.29
CA LEU A 147 9.71 -2.19 -2.05
C LEU A 147 10.33 -3.44 -1.41
N HIS A 148 10.03 -3.66 -0.15
CA HIS A 148 10.41 -4.88 0.57
C HIS A 148 9.42 -6.01 0.30
N CYS A 149 9.95 -7.16 -0.10
CA CYS A 149 9.21 -8.36 -0.44
C CYS A 149 9.64 -9.49 0.51
N GLY A 150 9.28 -9.38 1.78
CA GLY A 150 9.76 -10.31 2.80
C GLY A 150 11.18 -9.99 3.26
N THR A 151 12.05 -10.99 3.32
CA THR A 151 13.44 -10.83 3.77
C THR A 151 14.38 -10.62 2.59
N GLY A 152 15.18 -9.57 2.60
CA GLY A 152 16.16 -9.33 1.54
C GLY A 152 16.45 -7.85 1.33
N VAL A 153 17.18 -7.56 0.26
CA VAL A 153 17.42 -6.19 -0.19
C VAL A 153 16.22 -5.73 -1.01
N ALA A 154 15.62 -4.62 -0.59
CA ALA A 154 14.52 -4.03 -1.33
C ALA A 154 15.03 -3.39 -2.63
N PRO A 155 14.46 -3.71 -3.79
CA PRO A 155 14.70 -2.98 -5.01
C PRO A 155 14.10 -1.58 -4.93
N GLU A 156 14.73 -0.63 -5.63
CA GLU A 156 14.12 0.64 -5.98
C GLU A 156 13.01 0.41 -6.99
N ILE A 157 11.86 1.05 -6.77
CA ILE A 157 10.73 1.01 -7.71
C ILE A 157 10.36 2.42 -8.16
N GLN A 158 9.67 2.51 -9.29
CA GLN A 158 9.26 3.79 -9.86
C GLN A 158 7.91 4.24 -9.29
N ARG A 159 7.73 5.55 -9.20
CA ARG A 159 6.43 6.17 -8.92
C ARG A 159 5.52 5.99 -10.13
N ASN A 160 4.40 5.36 -9.93
CA ASN A 160 3.42 5.07 -10.96
C ASN A 160 2.00 5.35 -10.44
N GLU A 161 1.02 5.33 -11.32
CA GLU A 161 -0.38 5.29 -10.93
C GLU A 161 -0.73 4.00 -10.16
N LYS A 162 -1.81 4.01 -9.40
CA LYS A 162 -2.19 2.95 -8.45
C LYS A 162 -2.03 1.53 -8.99
N TRP A 163 -2.66 1.20 -10.11
CA TRP A 163 -2.68 -0.17 -10.61
C TRP A 163 -1.37 -0.64 -11.23
N THR A 164 -0.64 0.26 -11.88
CA THR A 164 0.72 -0.03 -12.36
C THR A 164 1.66 -0.29 -11.19
N PHE A 165 1.57 0.54 -10.15
CA PHE A 165 2.35 0.35 -8.93
C PHE A 165 1.98 -0.96 -8.23
N TRP A 166 0.67 -1.25 -8.08
CA TRP A 166 0.20 -2.49 -7.46
C TRP A 166 0.65 -3.73 -8.22
N SER A 167 0.73 -3.70 -9.55
CA SER A 167 1.26 -4.80 -10.33
C SER A 167 2.72 -5.14 -9.99
N GLU A 168 3.53 -4.14 -9.63
CA GLU A 168 4.91 -4.37 -9.16
C GLU A 168 4.91 -4.97 -7.75
N VAL A 169 4.00 -4.53 -6.88
CA VAL A 169 3.80 -5.14 -5.55
C VAL A 169 3.45 -6.61 -5.67
N LEU A 170 2.58 -6.98 -6.58
CA LEU A 170 2.21 -8.37 -6.82
C LEU A 170 3.37 -9.23 -7.34
N ASN A 171 4.27 -8.66 -8.12
CA ASN A 171 5.50 -9.35 -8.53
C ASN A 171 6.47 -9.61 -7.36
N CYS A 172 6.27 -8.94 -6.25
CA CYS A 172 7.04 -9.08 -5.01
C CYS A 172 6.96 -10.47 -4.40
N SER A 173 5.99 -11.27 -4.76
CA SER A 173 5.57 -12.36 -3.89
C SER A 173 5.67 -13.75 -4.43
N PRO A 174 6.45 -14.62 -3.74
CA PRO A 174 5.89 -15.88 -3.28
C PRO A 174 5.39 -15.85 -1.83
N ALA A 175 5.49 -14.72 -1.11
CA ALA A 175 5.14 -14.67 0.32
C ALA A 175 3.63 -14.51 0.56
N PHE A 176 2.88 -14.01 -0.41
CA PHE A 176 1.46 -13.78 -0.29
C PHE A 176 0.70 -14.99 -0.79
N GLN A 177 0.38 -15.90 0.10
CA GLN A 177 -0.49 -17.04 -0.22
C GLN A 177 -1.93 -16.63 0.08
N TRP A 178 -2.55 -15.95 -0.89
CA TRP A 178 -3.95 -15.58 -0.80
C TRP A 178 -4.86 -16.80 -0.82
N GLN A 179 -5.92 -16.74 -0.05
CA GLN A 179 -6.97 -17.75 -0.08
C GLN A 179 -7.64 -17.80 -1.47
N ASN A 180 -8.28 -18.91 -1.80
CA ASN A 180 -8.89 -19.12 -3.11
C ASN A 180 -10.28 -18.49 -3.25
N ASP A 181 -10.76 -17.77 -2.25
CA ASP A 181 -12.14 -17.32 -2.10
C ASP A 181 -12.25 -15.84 -1.72
N ASP A 182 -11.32 -15.01 -2.20
CA ASP A 182 -11.22 -13.62 -1.78
C ASP A 182 -11.72 -12.65 -2.86
N ALA A 183 -12.68 -11.80 -2.51
CA ALA A 183 -13.15 -10.68 -3.30
C ALA A 183 -13.26 -9.45 -2.39
N THR A 184 -12.54 -8.41 -2.72
CA THR A 184 -12.48 -7.18 -1.94
C THR A 184 -13.24 -6.07 -2.66
N LEU A 185 -13.95 -5.22 -1.92
CA LEU A 185 -14.45 -3.95 -2.44
C LEU A 185 -13.41 -2.87 -2.30
N LEU A 186 -13.25 -2.12 -3.36
CA LEU A 186 -12.44 -0.92 -3.37
C LEU A 186 -13.36 0.26 -3.72
N LEU A 187 -13.33 1.31 -2.91
CA LEU A 187 -13.97 2.57 -3.24
C LEU A 187 -12.91 3.59 -3.61
N HIS A 188 -13.16 4.31 -4.67
CA HIS A 188 -12.42 5.54 -4.91
C HIS A 188 -12.68 6.50 -3.74
N LYS A 189 -11.61 6.88 -3.06
CA LYS A 189 -11.56 7.71 -1.86
C LYS A 189 -12.59 8.83 -1.91
N GLY A 190 -13.56 8.79 -1.00
CA GLY A 190 -14.48 9.88 -0.78
C GLY A 190 -15.60 10.00 -1.81
N MET A 191 -16.11 8.89 -2.34
CA MET A 191 -17.35 8.96 -3.14
C MET A 191 -18.44 9.66 -2.33
N LYS A 192 -18.73 10.89 -2.72
CA LYS A 192 -19.81 11.69 -2.19
C LYS A 192 -20.91 11.76 -3.22
N ILE A 193 -22.03 11.15 -2.94
CA ILE A 193 -23.19 11.21 -3.82
C ILE A 193 -24.25 12.16 -3.27
N CYS A 194 -24.96 12.84 -4.18
CA CYS A 194 -26.14 13.65 -3.83
C CYS A 194 -27.39 12.77 -3.84
N PRO A 195 -28.35 12.95 -2.92
CA PRO A 195 -29.58 12.14 -2.87
C PRO A 195 -30.51 12.30 -4.08
N SER A 196 -30.10 13.05 -5.09
CA SER A 196 -30.93 13.37 -6.26
C SER A 196 -30.87 12.32 -7.37
N GLY A 197 -30.32 11.14 -7.12
CA GLY A 197 -30.49 10.04 -8.04
C GLY A 197 -29.24 9.47 -8.67
N ASN A 198 -28.10 9.46 -8.00
CA ASN A 198 -26.95 8.73 -8.46
C ASN A 198 -26.94 7.32 -7.88
N GLU A 199 -26.82 6.34 -8.73
CA GLU A 199 -26.49 4.98 -8.34
C GLU A 199 -25.02 4.96 -7.90
N PRO A 200 -24.68 4.36 -6.74
CA PRO A 200 -23.30 4.31 -6.31
C PRO A 200 -22.48 3.35 -7.18
N GLU A 201 -21.22 3.65 -7.35
CA GLU A 201 -20.26 2.78 -8.02
C GLU A 201 -19.25 2.27 -7.01
N VAL A 202 -18.91 0.99 -7.10
CA VAL A 202 -17.86 0.32 -6.33
C VAL A 202 -16.93 -0.40 -7.29
N GLU A 203 -15.69 -0.58 -6.90
CA GLU A 203 -14.75 -1.40 -7.65
C GLU A 203 -14.61 -2.75 -6.96
N ILE A 204 -14.88 -3.86 -7.66
CA ILE A 204 -14.59 -5.21 -7.18
C ILE A 204 -13.16 -5.56 -7.59
N TYR A 205 -12.39 -6.06 -6.65
CA TYR A 205 -11.04 -6.57 -6.86
C TYR A 205 -10.99 -8.06 -6.50
N ASN A 206 -10.32 -8.85 -7.34
CA ASN A 206 -10.03 -10.26 -7.05
C ASN A 206 -8.70 -10.36 -6.30
N ALA A 207 -8.77 -10.50 -4.99
CA ALA A 207 -7.60 -10.65 -4.13
C ALA A 207 -7.04 -12.09 -4.09
N SER A 208 -7.72 -13.06 -4.71
CA SER A 208 -7.19 -14.42 -4.85
C SER A 208 -5.92 -14.45 -5.71
N ALA A 209 -4.93 -15.22 -5.32
CA ALA A 209 -3.70 -15.42 -6.10
C ALA A 209 -3.84 -16.50 -7.18
N PHE A 210 -4.85 -17.38 -7.12
CA PHE A 210 -4.90 -18.60 -7.91
C PHE A 210 -6.21 -18.83 -8.65
N VAL A 211 -7.30 -18.20 -8.22
CA VAL A 211 -8.64 -18.49 -8.71
C VAL A 211 -9.26 -17.25 -9.34
N ASN A 212 -9.84 -17.38 -10.52
CA ASN A 212 -10.62 -16.31 -11.11
C ASN A 212 -11.89 -16.06 -10.30
N LEU A 213 -12.19 -14.80 -10.05
CA LEU A 213 -13.48 -14.39 -9.50
C LEU A 213 -14.50 -14.35 -10.62
N THR A 214 -15.48 -15.25 -10.57
CA THR A 214 -16.52 -15.38 -11.59
C THR A 214 -17.89 -14.88 -11.14
N SER A 215 -18.08 -14.77 -9.82
CA SER A 215 -19.30 -14.22 -9.24
C SER A 215 -19.04 -13.68 -7.85
N ALA A 216 -19.82 -12.68 -7.46
CA ALA A 216 -19.88 -12.16 -6.10
C ALA A 216 -21.27 -11.57 -5.85
N GLN A 217 -21.62 -11.40 -4.58
CA GLN A 217 -22.83 -10.69 -4.19
C GLN A 217 -22.42 -9.36 -3.52
N ILE A 218 -23.05 -8.27 -3.91
CA ILE A 218 -22.86 -6.95 -3.28
C ILE A 218 -24.10 -6.67 -2.43
N GLU A 219 -23.90 -6.41 -1.16
CA GLU A 219 -24.94 -5.92 -0.24
C GLU A 219 -24.80 -4.41 -0.07
N LEU A 220 -25.92 -3.69 -0.02
CA LEU A 220 -25.97 -2.27 0.32
C LEU A 220 -26.81 -2.08 1.58
N ARG A 221 -26.23 -1.45 2.59
CA ARG A 221 -26.85 -1.19 3.88
C ARG A 221 -27.03 0.30 4.11
N ASP A 222 -28.14 0.66 4.75
CA ASP A 222 -28.43 2.04 5.11
C ASP A 222 -27.61 2.50 6.34
N PRO A 223 -27.66 3.79 6.72
CA PRO A 223 -26.95 4.32 7.89
C PRO A 223 -27.34 3.68 9.22
N SER A 224 -28.44 2.91 9.28
CA SER A 224 -28.82 2.12 10.47
C SER A 224 -28.26 0.69 10.45
N GLY A 225 -27.55 0.29 9.37
CA GLY A 225 -27.03 -1.05 9.14
C GLY A 225 -28.07 -2.03 8.55
N THR A 226 -29.27 -1.53 8.19
CA THR A 226 -30.31 -2.37 7.58
C THR A 226 -29.95 -2.71 6.14
N LEU A 227 -30.04 -4.00 5.76
CA LEU A 227 -29.84 -4.44 4.38
C LEU A 227 -30.98 -3.88 3.49
N MET A 228 -30.63 -3.03 2.54
CA MET A 228 -31.58 -2.37 1.63
C MET A 228 -31.60 -2.99 0.24
N TYR A 229 -30.45 -3.48 -0.22
CA TYR A 229 -30.33 -4.02 -1.57
C TYR A 229 -29.28 -5.09 -1.64
N THR A 230 -29.45 -6.03 -2.56
CA THR A 230 -28.49 -7.07 -2.89
C THR A 230 -28.38 -7.20 -4.39
N GLN A 231 -27.19 -7.16 -4.92
CA GLN A 231 -26.89 -7.28 -6.34
C GLN A 231 -25.94 -8.45 -6.59
N GLN A 232 -26.29 -9.31 -7.56
CA GLN A 232 -25.37 -10.32 -8.04
C GLN A 232 -24.47 -9.72 -9.11
N TRP A 233 -23.16 -9.89 -8.94
CA TRP A 233 -22.18 -9.62 -9.96
C TRP A 233 -21.73 -10.94 -10.60
N GLN A 234 -21.53 -10.93 -11.92
CA GLN A 234 -20.96 -12.03 -12.69
C GLN A 234 -19.94 -11.47 -13.67
N GLY A 235 -18.80 -12.16 -13.78
CA GLY A 235 -17.73 -11.72 -14.65
C GLY A 235 -16.63 -12.79 -14.74
N ASN A 236 -15.41 -12.36 -15.01
CA ASN A 236 -14.23 -13.21 -15.00
C ASN A 236 -13.00 -12.35 -14.70
N LEU A 237 -12.76 -12.06 -13.44
CA LEU A 237 -11.56 -11.36 -13.01
C LEU A 237 -10.46 -12.37 -12.70
N VAL A 238 -9.37 -12.31 -13.43
CA VAL A 238 -8.16 -13.06 -13.10
C VAL A 238 -7.61 -12.57 -11.75
N PRO A 239 -6.69 -13.31 -11.10
CA PRO A 239 -5.99 -12.79 -9.91
C PRO A 239 -5.49 -11.37 -10.11
N ALA A 240 -5.69 -10.51 -9.12
CA ALA A 240 -5.44 -9.07 -9.16
C ALA A 240 -6.25 -8.28 -10.21
N GLY A 241 -7.21 -8.91 -10.87
CA GLY A 241 -8.16 -8.22 -11.76
C GLY A 241 -9.19 -7.43 -10.98
N HIS A 242 -9.64 -6.33 -11.54
CA HIS A 242 -10.61 -5.44 -10.93
C HIS A 242 -11.60 -4.90 -11.96
N THR A 243 -12.76 -4.43 -11.52
CA THR A 243 -13.76 -3.81 -12.38
C THR A 243 -14.71 -2.93 -11.59
N MET A 244 -15.13 -1.82 -12.23
CA MET A 244 -16.19 -0.96 -11.69
C MET A 244 -17.54 -1.65 -11.81
N VAL A 245 -18.37 -1.51 -10.78
CA VAL A 245 -19.73 -2.03 -10.71
C VAL A 245 -20.67 -0.94 -10.21
N THR A 246 -21.65 -0.58 -11.03
CA THR A 246 -22.74 0.31 -10.60
C THR A 246 -23.72 -0.51 -9.77
N ILE A 247 -24.01 -0.06 -8.56
CA ILE A 247 -25.05 -0.66 -7.71
C ILE A 247 -26.40 -0.07 -8.15
N ASN A 248 -27.25 -0.89 -8.76
CA ASN A 248 -28.53 -0.48 -9.34
C ASN A 248 -29.57 -0.17 -8.25
N TYR A 249 -29.21 0.71 -7.34
CA TYR A 249 -30.06 1.16 -6.23
C TYR A 249 -29.93 2.66 -6.03
N LEU A 250 -31.06 3.35 -6.10
CA LEU A 250 -31.13 4.79 -5.96
C LEU A 250 -31.11 5.17 -4.47
N ILE A 251 -30.00 5.71 -4.01
CA ILE A 251 -29.91 6.20 -2.64
C ILE A 251 -30.60 7.60 -2.56
N THR A 252 -31.60 7.70 -1.72
CA THR A 252 -32.34 8.95 -1.50
C THR A 252 -32.17 9.54 -0.10
N THR A 253 -31.61 8.79 0.83
CA THR A 253 -31.43 9.18 2.23
C THR A 253 -30.00 9.59 2.50
N PRO A 254 -29.75 10.80 3.04
CA PRO A 254 -28.41 11.22 3.45
C PRO A 254 -27.85 10.37 4.60
N GLY A 255 -26.53 10.29 4.68
CA GLY A 255 -25.81 9.56 5.72
C GLY A 255 -24.74 8.64 5.16
N THR A 256 -24.08 7.91 6.02
CA THR A 256 -23.06 6.94 5.62
C THR A 256 -23.73 5.59 5.34
N TRP A 257 -23.72 5.19 4.10
CA TRP A 257 -24.16 3.87 3.64
C TRP A 257 -22.97 2.94 3.58
N THR A 258 -23.19 1.63 3.68
CA THR A 258 -22.13 0.62 3.59
C THR A 258 -22.42 -0.31 2.42
N ALA A 259 -21.48 -0.42 1.50
CA ALA A 259 -21.44 -1.50 0.51
C ALA A 259 -20.54 -2.62 1.02
N LYS A 260 -20.96 -3.87 0.82
CA LYS A 260 -20.19 -5.05 1.20
C LYS A 260 -20.19 -6.10 0.09
N VAL A 261 -19.04 -6.64 -0.27
CA VAL A 261 -18.96 -7.84 -1.10
C VAL A 261 -19.05 -9.08 -0.23
N VAL A 262 -19.82 -10.05 -0.68
CA VAL A 262 -20.00 -11.33 0.00
C VAL A 262 -20.08 -12.46 -1.03
N LEU A 263 -19.90 -13.70 -0.57
CA LEU A 263 -20.04 -14.91 -1.37
C LEU A 263 -19.19 -14.90 -2.66
N PRO A 264 -17.87 -14.63 -2.59
CA PRO A 264 -17.00 -14.78 -3.76
C PRO A 264 -17.13 -16.21 -4.33
N ASN A 265 -17.37 -16.33 -5.64
CA ASN A 265 -17.61 -17.61 -6.31
C ASN A 265 -18.71 -18.49 -5.64
N GLY A 266 -19.64 -17.87 -4.92
CA GLY A 266 -20.74 -18.55 -4.23
C GLY A 266 -20.38 -19.22 -2.91
N VAL A 267 -19.16 -19.02 -2.39
CA VAL A 267 -18.70 -19.56 -1.10
C VAL A 267 -18.66 -18.47 -0.03
N THR A 268 -18.66 -18.87 1.23
CA THR A 268 -18.47 -17.92 2.33
C THR A 268 -17.05 -17.37 2.30
N ASP A 269 -16.92 -16.06 2.32
CA ASP A 269 -15.63 -15.42 2.41
C ASP A 269 -14.97 -15.72 3.76
N THR A 270 -13.70 -16.13 3.70
CA THR A 270 -12.90 -16.45 4.90
C THR A 270 -11.96 -15.33 5.30
N ARG A 271 -11.89 -14.25 4.48
CA ARG A 271 -11.03 -13.08 4.68
C ARG A 271 -11.82 -11.79 4.52
N PRO A 272 -12.67 -11.44 5.50
CA PRO A 272 -13.59 -10.30 5.39
C PRO A 272 -12.90 -8.91 5.48
N ASN A 273 -11.59 -8.85 5.50
CA ASN A 273 -10.85 -7.59 5.52
C ASN A 273 -10.91 -6.93 4.13
N GLY A 274 -11.31 -5.66 4.11
CA GLY A 274 -11.46 -4.91 2.86
C GLY A 274 -12.75 -5.18 2.09
N ASP A 275 -13.67 -6.01 2.61
CA ASP A 275 -14.94 -6.33 1.93
C ASP A 275 -15.98 -5.22 2.03
N GLU A 276 -15.82 -4.29 2.94
CA GLU A 276 -16.79 -3.24 3.25
C GLU A 276 -16.25 -1.86 2.92
N GLU A 277 -17.09 -1.05 2.29
CA GLU A 277 -16.78 0.33 1.98
C GLU A 277 -17.92 1.27 2.35
N ASN A 278 -17.56 2.47 2.80
CA ASN A 278 -18.50 3.49 3.21
C ASN A 278 -18.77 4.50 2.09
N ILE A 279 -20.04 4.70 1.75
CA ILE A 279 -20.52 5.66 0.76
C ILE A 279 -21.14 6.84 1.50
N GLU A 280 -20.53 8.01 1.42
CA GLU A 280 -21.08 9.22 2.03
C GLU A 280 -22.16 9.85 1.12
N VAL A 281 -23.39 9.90 1.58
CA VAL A 281 -24.50 10.57 0.89
C VAL A 281 -24.75 11.91 1.54
N ILE A 282 -24.45 12.99 0.83
CA ILE A 282 -24.51 14.36 1.33
C ILE A 282 -25.94 14.87 1.27
N ALA A 283 -26.45 15.47 2.35
CA ALA A 283 -27.76 16.17 2.31
C ALA A 283 -27.74 17.30 1.29
N PRO A 284 -28.85 17.52 0.53
CA PRO A 284 -28.93 18.67 -0.34
C PRO A 284 -28.77 19.97 0.45
N LEU A 285 -28.03 20.92 -0.11
CA LEU A 285 -27.93 22.26 0.49
C LEU A 285 -29.33 22.94 0.49
N THR A 286 -29.91 23.08 1.67
CA THR A 286 -31.31 23.64 1.81
C THR A 286 -31.35 25.14 1.77
N ASN A 287 -30.23 25.87 1.67
CA ASN A 287 -30.16 27.33 1.68
C ASN A 287 -29.35 27.87 0.50
N ILE A 288 -29.93 27.94 -0.67
CA ILE A 288 -29.48 28.92 -1.66
C ILE A 288 -30.21 30.23 -1.29
N HIS A 289 -29.56 31.10 -0.50
CA HIS A 289 -29.97 32.47 -0.43
C HIS A 289 -29.74 33.10 -1.80
N THR A 290 -30.77 33.23 -2.57
CA THR A 290 -30.80 34.10 -3.77
C THR A 290 -30.59 35.53 -3.30
N PHE A 291 -29.37 36.04 -3.39
CA PHE A 291 -29.10 37.46 -3.34
C PHE A 291 -29.62 38.07 -4.65
N TRP A 292 -30.71 38.84 -4.56
CA TRP A 292 -31.18 39.79 -5.58
C TRP A 292 -30.45 41.12 -5.37
#